data_10b2cf392273b27f197098873b1e450e
#
_entry.id   10b2cf392273b27f197098873b1e450e
#
_cell.length_a   1.000
_cell.length_b   1.000
_cell.length_c   1.000
_cell.angle_alpha   90.00
_cell.angle_beta   90.00
_cell.angle_gamma   90.00
#
_symmetry.space_group_name_H-M   'P 1'
#
loop_
_entity.id
_entity.type
_entity.pdbx_description
1 polymer ?
#
loop_
_entity_poly.entity_id
_entity_poly.type
_entity_poly.pdbx_seq_one_letter_code
_entity_poly.pdbx_strand_id
1 'polypeptide(L)'
;DPELSKKLLACATEDWEFAFASQDDWGRTGYQEASWGAIASVLLYRATGEERYKAQALHFGKLLVQCQEQSFINDMPVTGFFYYDTSRRNIIHNTHAAFEEAAMIAFRELCDEFKEDENWMNWYASAVLYSDYFMKWGSRVAAPYDLLPNSVYSKSSILAEKDSCQRRQLLKQYNEGTVLNEEYALRTFPIWENELFHGSTNAHLSATWALAEASLLRNDTLGMQLVTRQLQWIFGNNPFGQSLMYGVGYDYAPLYAYCTKNIVGALPVGMDCMTGDAPYWSSSNYATYKELWIEPVNRFMGGMAAYLRMNQLKPDVINNIQINVEKRYSGVDGYRTVLTMKGVGCHKIEVKAFNAKVGFKSQNVDFRETELLELNFSLIDNNKPYVLLIIVDDKFGKEIVGVNPLV
;
A
#
# COMPACT_ATOMS: atom_id res chain seq x y z
N ASP A 1 -2.63 18.04 27.40
CA ASP A 1 -3.57 19.12 27.72
C ASP A 1 -5.00 18.66 27.48
N PRO A 2 -5.80 18.40 28.56
CA PRO A 2 -7.17 17.89 28.44
C PRO A 2 -8.12 18.87 27.74
N GLU A 3 -7.97 20.16 27.95
CA GLU A 3 -8.83 21.18 27.33
C GLU A 3 -8.59 21.28 25.82
N LEU A 4 -7.33 21.20 25.40
CA LEU A 4 -6.99 21.16 23.97
C LEU A 4 -7.54 19.87 23.33
N SER A 5 -7.37 18.72 24.00
CA SER A 5 -7.89 17.43 23.52
C SER A 5 -9.40 17.48 23.31
N LYS A 6 -10.15 18.05 24.27
CA LYS A 6 -11.62 18.21 24.16
C LYS A 6 -12.02 19.10 22.98
N LYS A 7 -11.31 20.22 22.77
CA LYS A 7 -11.56 21.12 21.63
C LYS A 7 -11.27 20.43 20.29
N LEU A 8 -10.15 19.72 20.19
CA LEU A 8 -9.80 19.00 18.96
C LEU A 8 -10.82 17.90 18.65
N LEU A 9 -11.27 17.15 19.66
CA LEU A 9 -12.30 16.14 19.46
C LEU A 9 -13.62 16.74 19.00
N ALA A 10 -14.04 17.89 19.58
CA ALA A 10 -15.26 18.57 19.15
C ALA A 10 -15.15 19.02 17.69
N CYS A 11 -14.05 19.67 17.30
CA CYS A 11 -13.80 20.04 15.89
C CYS A 11 -13.83 18.82 14.96
N ALA A 12 -13.13 17.75 15.31
CA ALA A 12 -13.10 16.54 14.50
C ALA A 12 -14.47 15.89 14.33
N THR A 13 -15.31 15.93 15.38
CA THR A 13 -16.69 15.46 15.33
C THR A 13 -17.55 16.32 14.42
N GLU A 14 -17.46 17.64 14.55
CA GLU A 14 -18.20 18.60 13.71
C GLU A 14 -17.80 18.47 12.22
N ASP A 15 -16.51 18.38 11.95
CA ASP A 15 -16.00 18.19 10.59
C ASP A 15 -16.48 16.86 9.98
N TRP A 16 -16.45 15.79 10.78
CA TRP A 16 -16.95 14.48 10.36
C TRP A 16 -18.45 14.53 10.07
N GLU A 17 -19.26 15.12 10.96
CA GLU A 17 -20.71 15.28 10.76
C GLU A 17 -21.01 16.12 9.51
N PHE A 18 -20.29 17.21 9.28
CA PHE A 18 -20.43 18.03 8.10
C PHE A 18 -20.09 17.23 6.82
N ALA A 19 -18.97 16.52 6.83
CA ALA A 19 -18.56 15.69 5.69
C ALA A 19 -19.57 14.58 5.37
N PHE A 20 -20.26 14.02 6.38
CA PHE A 20 -21.22 12.93 6.21
C PHE A 20 -22.68 13.37 6.11
N ALA A 21 -23.03 14.58 6.51
CA ALA A 21 -24.41 15.12 6.35
C ALA A 21 -24.85 15.25 4.89
N SER A 22 -23.88 15.36 3.97
CA SER A 22 -24.11 15.41 2.53
C SER A 22 -24.10 14.04 1.83
N GLN A 23 -24.18 12.93 2.60
CA GLN A 23 -24.06 11.56 2.07
C GLN A 23 -25.12 11.17 1.02
N ASP A 24 -26.26 11.79 0.97
CA ASP A 24 -27.26 11.54 -0.08
C ASP A 24 -26.72 11.85 -1.49
N ASP A 25 -25.70 12.71 -1.60
CA ASP A 25 -24.97 13.00 -2.83
C ASP A 25 -23.76 12.06 -3.08
N TRP A 26 -23.38 11.23 -2.11
CA TRP A 26 -22.18 10.38 -2.14
C TRP A 26 -22.37 9.06 -2.90
N GLY A 27 -23.35 8.97 -3.76
CA GLY A 27 -23.50 7.85 -4.72
C GLY A 27 -22.25 7.60 -5.59
N ARG A 28 -21.15 8.30 -5.32
CA ARG A 28 -19.83 8.21 -5.92
C ARG A 28 -18.70 8.20 -4.89
N THR A 29 -18.92 7.66 -3.71
CA THR A 29 -17.83 7.51 -2.74
C THR A 29 -16.68 6.75 -3.41
N GLY A 30 -15.63 7.47 -3.68
CA GLY A 30 -14.45 6.96 -4.37
C GLY A 30 -13.41 6.42 -3.39
N TYR A 31 -12.32 5.97 -3.96
CA TYR A 31 -11.16 5.49 -3.23
C TYR A 31 -10.64 6.48 -2.17
N GLN A 32 -10.54 7.76 -2.55
CA GLN A 32 -9.97 8.79 -1.67
C GLN A 32 -10.88 9.06 -0.47
N GLU A 33 -12.17 9.27 -0.72
CA GLU A 33 -13.16 9.52 0.32
C GLU A 33 -13.30 8.30 1.25
N ALA A 34 -13.33 7.09 0.70
CA ALA A 34 -13.38 5.86 1.48
C ALA A 34 -12.15 5.70 2.37
N SER A 35 -10.95 6.05 1.88
CA SER A 35 -9.71 5.96 2.64
C SER A 35 -9.73 6.91 3.85
N TRP A 36 -9.95 8.21 3.61
CA TRP A 36 -9.98 9.21 4.68
C TRP A 36 -11.17 9.02 5.62
N GLY A 37 -12.33 8.63 5.07
CA GLY A 37 -13.52 8.31 5.85
C GLY A 37 -13.30 7.14 6.81
N ALA A 38 -12.65 6.08 6.37
CA ALA A 38 -12.29 4.95 7.23
C ALA A 38 -11.34 5.37 8.36
N ILE A 39 -10.26 6.12 8.05
CA ILE A 39 -9.30 6.60 9.03
C ILE A 39 -10.00 7.46 10.09
N ALA A 40 -10.74 8.48 9.66
CA ALA A 40 -11.42 9.40 10.57
C ALA A 40 -12.42 8.66 11.47
N SER A 41 -13.20 7.74 10.90
CA SER A 41 -14.20 6.98 11.64
C SER A 41 -13.58 6.02 12.66
N VAL A 42 -12.48 5.33 12.32
CA VAL A 42 -11.75 4.48 13.29
C VAL A 42 -11.20 5.31 14.44
N LEU A 43 -10.58 6.46 14.15
CA LEU A 43 -10.01 7.32 15.18
C LEU A 43 -11.08 7.92 16.09
N LEU A 44 -12.24 8.33 15.55
CA LEU A 44 -13.37 8.83 16.34
C LEU A 44 -13.99 7.70 17.17
N TYR A 45 -14.13 6.49 16.64
CA TYR A 45 -14.58 5.33 17.42
C TYR A 45 -13.64 5.06 18.60
N ARG A 46 -12.35 5.05 18.37
CA ARG A 46 -11.33 4.85 19.41
C ARG A 46 -11.37 5.93 20.49
N ALA A 47 -11.68 7.17 20.11
CA ALA A 47 -11.76 8.30 21.03
C ALA A 47 -13.08 8.37 21.83
N THR A 48 -14.21 7.92 21.26
CA THR A 48 -15.55 8.12 21.83
C THR A 48 -16.25 6.83 22.23
N GLY A 49 -15.93 5.70 21.61
CA GLY A 49 -16.64 4.42 21.75
C GLY A 49 -18.04 4.40 21.10
N GLU A 50 -18.38 5.41 20.29
CA GLU A 50 -19.71 5.49 19.67
C GLU A 50 -19.84 4.55 18.47
N GLU A 51 -20.81 3.62 18.50
CA GLU A 51 -21.04 2.60 17.46
C GLU A 51 -21.32 3.19 16.07
N ARG A 52 -21.79 4.42 15.95
CA ARG A 52 -21.98 5.08 14.65
C ARG A 52 -20.68 5.22 13.88
N TYR A 53 -19.58 5.53 14.54
CA TYR A 53 -18.26 5.64 13.91
C TYR A 53 -17.71 4.29 13.50
N LYS A 54 -17.93 3.25 14.32
CA LYS A 54 -17.59 1.87 13.92
C LYS A 54 -18.34 1.44 12.66
N ALA A 55 -19.67 1.65 12.62
CA ALA A 55 -20.48 1.31 11.46
C ALA A 55 -19.98 1.98 10.18
N GLN A 56 -19.59 3.27 10.28
CA GLN A 56 -19.05 4.00 9.14
C GLN A 56 -17.64 3.52 8.76
N ALA A 57 -16.76 3.23 9.74
CA ALA A 57 -15.43 2.68 9.48
C ALA A 57 -15.53 1.37 8.68
N LEU A 58 -16.40 0.44 9.10
CA LEU A 58 -16.64 -0.83 8.42
C LEU A 58 -17.21 -0.63 7.00
N HIS A 59 -18.14 0.32 6.84
CA HIS A 59 -18.70 0.68 5.54
C HIS A 59 -17.63 1.18 4.58
N PHE A 60 -16.80 2.15 4.99
CA PHE A 60 -15.71 2.66 4.16
C PHE A 60 -14.63 1.62 3.88
N GLY A 61 -14.28 0.79 4.87
CA GLY A 61 -13.36 -0.31 4.67
C GLY A 61 -13.83 -1.28 3.59
N LYS A 62 -15.14 -1.56 3.52
CA LYS A 62 -15.75 -2.39 2.46
C LYS A 62 -15.69 -1.71 1.09
N LEU A 63 -16.00 -0.41 1.00
CA LEU A 63 -15.92 0.35 -0.24
C LEU A 63 -14.48 0.39 -0.76
N LEU A 64 -13.52 0.62 0.12
CA LEU A 64 -12.10 0.66 -0.23
C LEU A 64 -11.60 -0.67 -0.82
N VAL A 65 -11.99 -1.81 -0.23
CA VAL A 65 -11.71 -3.14 -0.79
C VAL A 65 -12.33 -3.30 -2.19
N GLN A 66 -13.54 -2.78 -2.42
CA GLN A 66 -14.20 -2.85 -3.72
C GLN A 66 -13.51 -2.00 -4.79
N CYS A 67 -12.79 -0.95 -4.39
CA CYS A 67 -11.98 -0.13 -5.32
C CYS A 67 -10.67 -0.81 -5.74
N GLN A 68 -10.27 -1.93 -5.13
CA GLN A 68 -9.01 -2.61 -5.45
C GLN A 68 -9.17 -3.69 -6.51
N GLU A 69 -8.18 -3.80 -7.41
CA GLU A 69 -8.04 -4.98 -8.26
C GLU A 69 -7.47 -6.13 -7.43
N GLN A 70 -8.24 -7.20 -7.33
CA GLN A 70 -7.87 -8.36 -6.52
C GLN A 70 -7.62 -9.63 -7.35
N SER A 71 -7.79 -9.53 -8.68
CA SER A 71 -7.63 -10.65 -9.60
C SER A 71 -6.53 -10.36 -10.61
N PHE A 72 -5.90 -11.42 -11.15
CA PHE A 72 -5.05 -11.29 -12.32
C PHE A 72 -5.92 -11.16 -13.56
N ILE A 73 -5.76 -10.03 -14.27
CA ILE A 73 -6.54 -9.71 -15.47
C ILE A 73 -5.70 -10.04 -16.70
N ASN A 74 -6.22 -10.88 -17.61
CA ASN A 74 -5.60 -11.15 -18.91
C ASN A 74 -4.11 -11.52 -18.81
N ASP A 75 -3.77 -12.43 -17.90
CA ASP A 75 -2.39 -12.89 -17.65
C ASP A 75 -1.42 -11.78 -17.21
N MET A 76 -1.94 -10.62 -16.79
CA MET A 76 -1.13 -9.55 -16.25
C MET A 76 -0.50 -9.99 -14.92
N PRO A 77 0.82 -9.86 -14.75
CA PRO A 77 1.50 -10.32 -13.54
C PRO A 77 1.30 -9.40 -12.32
N VAL A 78 0.60 -8.29 -12.51
CA VAL A 78 0.36 -7.25 -11.51
C VAL A 78 -1.11 -7.23 -11.10
N THR A 79 -1.36 -7.15 -9.80
CA THR A 79 -2.69 -6.91 -9.22
C THR A 79 -2.52 -6.11 -7.92
N GLY A 80 -3.61 -5.70 -7.28
CA GLY A 80 -3.54 -4.95 -6.01
C GLY A 80 -3.54 -3.44 -6.16
N PHE A 81 -3.54 -2.90 -7.38
CA PHE A 81 -3.72 -1.47 -7.64
C PHE A 81 -5.18 -1.05 -7.44
N PHE A 82 -5.43 0.26 -7.41
CA PHE A 82 -6.76 0.79 -7.13
C PHE A 82 -7.40 1.51 -8.31
N TYR A 83 -8.73 1.54 -8.29
CA TYR A 83 -9.59 2.32 -9.15
C TYR A 83 -10.13 3.54 -8.41
N TYR A 84 -10.52 4.57 -9.13
CA TYR A 84 -11.10 5.78 -8.54
C TYR A 84 -12.37 5.51 -7.73
N ASP A 85 -13.16 4.51 -8.13
CA ASP A 85 -14.40 4.15 -7.48
C ASP A 85 -14.73 2.64 -7.63
N THR A 86 -15.82 2.22 -7.00
CA THR A 86 -16.29 0.82 -7.02
C THR A 86 -16.79 0.35 -8.39
N SER A 87 -17.01 1.25 -9.36
CA SER A 87 -17.34 0.87 -10.74
C SER A 87 -16.16 0.24 -11.48
N ARG A 88 -14.94 0.48 -10.99
CA ARG A 88 -13.69 -0.08 -11.50
C ARG A 88 -13.43 0.23 -12.99
N ARG A 89 -13.88 1.40 -13.43
CA ARG A 89 -13.70 1.84 -14.83
C ARG A 89 -12.36 2.52 -15.06
N ASN A 90 -11.93 3.33 -14.09
CA ASN A 90 -10.75 4.16 -14.22
C ASN A 90 -9.73 3.78 -13.14
N ILE A 91 -8.56 3.30 -13.56
CA ILE A 91 -7.43 3.05 -12.68
C ILE A 91 -6.89 4.39 -12.16
N ILE A 92 -6.47 4.44 -10.90
CA ILE A 92 -5.84 5.63 -10.34
C ILE A 92 -4.48 5.85 -11.00
N HIS A 93 -4.30 7.05 -11.52
CA HIS A 93 -3.02 7.53 -12.02
C HIS A 93 -2.49 8.58 -11.05
N ASN A 94 -1.41 8.26 -10.35
CA ASN A 94 -0.83 9.15 -9.38
C ASN A 94 -0.03 10.26 -10.07
N THR A 95 -0.40 11.47 -9.73
CA THR A 95 0.29 12.71 -10.13
C THR A 95 0.98 13.29 -8.90
N HIS A 96 1.36 14.56 -8.96
CA HIS A 96 1.82 15.27 -7.78
C HIS A 96 0.79 15.31 -6.62
N ALA A 97 -0.48 15.03 -6.88
CA ALA A 97 -1.55 14.91 -5.87
C ALA A 97 -1.87 13.44 -5.53
N ALA A 98 -0.89 12.62 -5.25
CA ALA A 98 -1.05 11.22 -4.87
C ALA A 98 -1.52 11.07 -3.41
N PHE A 99 -2.29 9.99 -3.13
CA PHE A 99 -2.84 9.69 -1.81
C PHE A 99 -2.85 8.18 -1.51
N GLU A 100 -1.85 7.45 -1.97
CA GLU A 100 -1.80 5.98 -1.80
C GLU A 100 -1.64 5.57 -0.34
N GLU A 101 -0.93 6.39 0.46
CA GLU A 101 -0.76 6.17 1.88
C GLU A 101 -2.08 6.03 2.63
N ALA A 102 -3.10 6.80 2.23
CA ALA A 102 -4.38 6.83 2.94
C ALA A 102 -5.07 5.46 2.97
N ALA A 103 -5.05 4.71 1.87
CA ALA A 103 -5.63 3.37 1.81
C ALA A 103 -4.92 2.40 2.75
N MET A 104 -3.59 2.41 2.77
CA MET A 104 -2.82 1.50 3.62
C MET A 104 -2.91 1.87 5.10
N ILE A 105 -2.97 3.17 5.43
CA ILE A 105 -3.28 3.63 6.78
C ILE A 105 -4.67 3.14 7.19
N ALA A 106 -5.68 3.30 6.31
CA ALA A 106 -7.04 2.86 6.59
C ALA A 106 -7.11 1.36 6.88
N PHE A 107 -6.49 0.52 6.04
CA PHE A 107 -6.47 -0.92 6.27
C PHE A 107 -5.74 -1.30 7.57
N ARG A 108 -4.63 -0.64 7.88
CA ARG A 108 -3.93 -0.88 9.14
C ARG A 108 -4.78 -0.49 10.34
N GLU A 109 -5.38 0.71 10.35
CA GLU A 109 -6.24 1.17 11.45
C GLU A 109 -7.47 0.26 11.64
N LEU A 110 -8.10 -0.20 10.55
CA LEU A 110 -9.21 -1.15 10.59
C LEU A 110 -8.77 -2.50 11.17
N CYS A 111 -7.63 -3.04 10.73
CA CYS A 111 -7.09 -4.30 11.23
C CYS A 111 -6.69 -4.21 12.71
N ASP A 112 -6.10 -3.10 13.14
CA ASP A 112 -5.66 -2.89 14.52
C ASP A 112 -6.85 -2.77 15.48
N GLU A 113 -7.93 -2.08 15.04
CA GLU A 113 -9.10 -1.80 15.90
C GLU A 113 -10.11 -2.94 15.92
N PHE A 114 -10.39 -3.55 14.76
CA PHE A 114 -11.50 -4.53 14.60
C PHE A 114 -10.98 -5.94 14.32
N LYS A 115 -10.17 -6.49 15.21
CA LYS A 115 -9.47 -7.78 15.05
C LYS A 115 -10.38 -8.98 14.82
N GLU A 116 -11.59 -8.95 15.38
CA GLU A 116 -12.56 -10.04 15.31
C GLU A 116 -13.64 -9.81 14.23
N ASP A 117 -13.52 -8.73 13.43
CA ASP A 117 -14.50 -8.46 12.37
C ASP A 117 -14.35 -9.46 11.21
N GLU A 118 -15.47 -9.87 10.63
CA GLU A 118 -15.51 -10.80 9.50
C GLU A 118 -14.77 -10.29 8.26
N ASN A 119 -14.63 -8.97 8.11
CA ASN A 119 -13.92 -8.32 7.01
C ASN A 119 -12.42 -8.17 7.26
N TRP A 120 -11.92 -8.51 8.43
CA TRP A 120 -10.53 -8.33 8.81
C TRP A 120 -9.56 -8.90 7.77
N MET A 121 -9.81 -10.14 7.30
CA MET A 121 -8.97 -10.77 6.28
C MET A 121 -9.05 -10.08 4.92
N ASN A 122 -10.14 -9.41 4.58
CA ASN A 122 -10.24 -8.65 3.34
C ASN A 122 -9.35 -7.41 3.38
N TRP A 123 -9.30 -6.70 4.51
CA TRP A 123 -8.43 -5.52 4.69
C TRP A 123 -6.95 -5.92 4.71
N TYR A 124 -6.64 -6.98 5.46
CA TYR A 124 -5.27 -7.50 5.52
C TYR A 124 -4.79 -7.98 4.15
N ALA A 125 -5.59 -8.78 3.46
CA ALA A 125 -5.26 -9.26 2.12
C ALA A 125 -5.12 -8.11 1.11
N SER A 126 -5.93 -7.05 1.21
CA SER A 126 -5.78 -5.87 0.37
C SER A 126 -4.40 -5.21 0.52
N ALA A 127 -3.89 -5.11 1.75
CA ALA A 127 -2.52 -4.63 2.00
C ALA A 127 -1.45 -5.60 1.44
N VAL A 128 -1.69 -6.92 1.52
CA VAL A 128 -0.81 -7.93 0.91
C VAL A 128 -0.77 -7.79 -0.61
N LEU A 129 -1.92 -7.69 -1.25
CA LEU A 129 -2.03 -7.57 -2.71
C LEU A 129 -1.32 -6.31 -3.21
N TYR A 130 -1.57 -5.17 -2.55
CA TYR A 130 -0.90 -3.92 -2.87
C TYR A 130 0.62 -4.03 -2.73
N SER A 131 1.11 -4.56 -1.61
CA SER A 131 2.55 -4.60 -1.34
C SER A 131 3.28 -5.65 -2.18
N ASP A 132 2.75 -6.87 -2.34
CA ASP A 132 3.48 -7.97 -3.01
C ASP A 132 3.29 -7.97 -4.52
N TYR A 133 2.06 -7.75 -4.99
CA TYR A 133 1.71 -7.93 -6.40
C TYR A 133 1.63 -6.62 -7.19
N PHE A 134 1.67 -5.47 -6.53
CA PHE A 134 1.81 -4.19 -7.20
C PHE A 134 3.16 -3.56 -6.90
N MET A 135 3.46 -3.21 -5.66
CA MET A 135 4.66 -2.45 -5.30
C MET A 135 5.95 -3.26 -5.47
N LYS A 136 6.08 -4.42 -4.81
CA LYS A 136 7.30 -5.24 -4.91
C LYS A 136 7.50 -5.82 -6.30
N TRP A 137 6.42 -6.21 -6.98
CA TRP A 137 6.52 -6.69 -8.34
C TRP A 137 6.96 -5.55 -9.28
N GLY A 138 6.27 -4.42 -9.22
CA GLY A 138 6.51 -3.27 -10.08
C GLY A 138 7.90 -2.65 -9.88
N SER A 139 8.44 -2.67 -8.66
CA SER A 139 9.79 -2.12 -8.41
C SER A 139 10.90 -2.82 -9.18
N ARG A 140 10.71 -4.10 -9.55
CA ARG A 140 11.72 -4.88 -10.29
C ARG A 140 12.02 -4.31 -11.68
N VAL A 141 11.07 -3.60 -12.30
CA VAL A 141 11.29 -3.00 -13.63
C VAL A 141 12.14 -1.73 -13.56
N ALA A 142 12.30 -1.14 -12.38
CA ALA A 142 13.07 0.07 -12.13
C ALA A 142 14.46 -0.20 -11.52
N ALA A 143 15.04 -1.37 -11.81
CA ALA A 143 16.42 -1.69 -11.41
C ALA A 143 17.42 -0.68 -12.01
N PRO A 144 18.52 -0.33 -11.33
CA PRO A 144 19.00 -0.93 -10.07
C PRO A 144 18.47 -0.26 -8.80
N TYR A 145 17.62 0.75 -8.91
CA TYR A 145 17.15 1.54 -7.78
C TYR A 145 15.89 0.96 -7.14
N ASP A 146 15.21 0.04 -7.83
CA ASP A 146 13.97 -0.62 -7.40
C ASP A 146 12.88 0.37 -6.98
N LEU A 147 12.69 1.43 -7.77
CA LEU A 147 11.68 2.44 -7.48
C LEU A 147 10.27 1.85 -7.59
N LEU A 148 9.41 2.31 -6.71
CA LEU A 148 8.00 1.87 -6.69
C LEU A 148 7.28 2.33 -7.96
N PRO A 149 6.37 1.50 -8.50
CA PRO A 149 5.55 1.90 -9.62
C PRO A 149 4.62 3.04 -9.24
N ASN A 150 4.36 3.92 -10.19
CA ASN A 150 3.41 5.02 -10.04
C ASN A 150 1.98 4.56 -10.36
N SER A 151 1.79 3.92 -11.52
CA SER A 151 0.43 3.56 -11.99
C SER A 151 0.47 2.47 -13.07
N VAL A 152 -0.66 1.78 -13.19
CA VAL A 152 -0.98 0.89 -14.31
C VAL A 152 -1.87 1.64 -15.29
N TYR A 153 -1.59 1.54 -16.57
CA TYR A 153 -2.33 2.20 -17.66
C TYR A 153 -3.00 1.16 -18.54
N SER A 154 -4.33 1.28 -18.74
CA SER A 154 -5.12 0.42 -19.61
C SER A 154 -5.35 1.11 -20.93
N LYS A 155 -4.99 0.46 -22.04
CA LYS A 155 -5.13 0.97 -23.41
C LYS A 155 -6.59 1.19 -23.79
N SER A 156 -7.46 0.24 -23.48
CA SER A 156 -8.89 0.35 -23.80
C SER A 156 -9.57 1.48 -23.03
N SER A 157 -9.25 1.66 -21.74
CA SER A 157 -9.74 2.79 -20.95
C SER A 157 -9.27 4.12 -21.51
N ILE A 158 -8.01 4.22 -21.93
CA ILE A 158 -7.44 5.41 -22.53
C ILE A 158 -8.14 5.74 -23.86
N LEU A 159 -8.40 4.74 -24.70
CA LEU A 159 -9.08 4.94 -25.98
C LEU A 159 -10.56 5.36 -25.81
N ALA A 160 -11.18 5.01 -24.68
CA ALA A 160 -12.53 5.43 -24.32
C ALA A 160 -12.60 6.86 -23.75
N GLU A 161 -11.44 7.48 -23.40
CA GLU A 161 -11.40 8.86 -22.90
C GLU A 161 -11.91 9.83 -23.99
N LYS A 162 -12.88 10.69 -23.60
CA LYS A 162 -13.55 11.61 -24.53
C LYS A 162 -12.73 12.86 -24.81
N ASP A 163 -12.00 13.35 -23.81
CA ASP A 163 -11.10 14.48 -24.00
C ASP A 163 -9.88 14.06 -24.81
N SER A 164 -9.74 14.66 -25.99
CA SER A 164 -8.66 14.32 -26.92
C SER A 164 -7.28 14.72 -26.42
N CYS A 165 -7.18 15.77 -25.57
CA CYS A 165 -5.93 16.21 -24.98
C CYS A 165 -5.50 15.22 -23.88
N GLN A 166 -6.40 14.89 -22.97
CA GLN A 166 -6.18 13.92 -21.91
C GLN A 166 -5.86 12.53 -22.49
N ARG A 167 -6.64 12.08 -23.48
CA ARG A 167 -6.37 10.81 -24.16
C ARG A 167 -4.98 10.74 -24.76
N ARG A 168 -4.49 11.80 -25.39
CA ARG A 168 -3.13 11.85 -25.96
C ARG A 168 -2.06 11.76 -24.88
N GLN A 169 -2.22 12.47 -23.78
CA GLN A 169 -1.31 12.39 -22.64
C GLN A 169 -1.26 10.98 -22.04
N LEU A 170 -2.44 10.37 -21.82
CA LEU A 170 -2.52 9.00 -21.30
C LEU A 170 -1.94 7.96 -22.26
N LEU A 171 -2.14 8.13 -23.59
CA LEU A 171 -1.51 7.26 -24.58
C LEU A 171 0.02 7.38 -24.55
N LYS A 172 0.56 8.56 -24.29
CA LYS A 172 2.00 8.75 -24.13
C LYS A 172 2.50 8.00 -22.90
N GLN A 173 1.78 8.07 -21.76
CA GLN A 173 2.11 7.28 -20.56
C GLN A 173 2.15 5.79 -20.89
N TYR A 174 1.13 5.28 -21.57
CA TYR A 174 1.05 3.87 -21.94
C TYR A 174 2.21 3.44 -22.87
N ASN A 175 2.45 4.21 -23.93
CA ASN A 175 3.46 3.86 -24.96
C ASN A 175 4.90 3.93 -24.43
N GLU A 176 5.16 4.77 -23.45
CA GLU A 176 6.47 4.99 -22.85
C GLU A 176 6.67 4.14 -21.57
N GLY A 177 5.64 3.40 -21.15
CA GLY A 177 5.68 2.53 -19.98
C GLY A 177 6.29 1.16 -20.26
N THR A 178 6.54 0.42 -19.19
CA THR A 178 6.91 -1.00 -19.28
C THR A 178 5.68 -1.83 -19.63
N VAL A 179 5.74 -2.52 -20.75
CA VAL A 179 4.65 -3.38 -21.25
C VAL A 179 4.44 -4.56 -20.29
N LEU A 180 3.22 -4.71 -19.76
CA LEU A 180 2.81 -5.86 -18.96
C LEU A 180 2.16 -6.94 -19.84
N ASN A 181 1.31 -6.51 -20.78
CA ASN A 181 0.71 -7.31 -21.83
C ASN A 181 0.17 -6.38 -22.94
N GLU A 182 -0.64 -6.89 -23.89
CA GLU A 182 -1.19 -6.09 -24.99
C GLU A 182 -2.11 -4.93 -24.55
N GLU A 183 -2.72 -5.04 -23.38
CA GLU A 183 -3.69 -4.10 -22.83
C GLU A 183 -3.09 -3.16 -21.77
N TYR A 184 -2.07 -3.61 -21.01
CA TYR A 184 -1.60 -2.89 -19.84
C TYR A 184 -0.11 -2.53 -19.91
N ALA A 185 0.21 -1.33 -19.42
CA ALA A 185 1.57 -0.85 -19.21
C ALA A 185 1.74 -0.28 -17.80
N LEU A 186 2.95 -0.38 -17.24
CA LEU A 186 3.34 0.12 -15.94
C LEU A 186 4.22 1.35 -16.07
N ARG A 187 4.00 2.37 -15.24
CA ARG A 187 4.83 3.57 -15.18
C ARG A 187 5.47 3.71 -13.81
N THR A 188 6.73 4.14 -13.80
CA THR A 188 7.44 4.60 -12.60
C THR A 188 7.50 6.11 -12.56
N PHE A 189 7.85 6.76 -13.68
CA PHE A 189 7.89 8.20 -13.83
C PHE A 189 6.82 8.67 -14.82
N PRO A 190 5.70 9.25 -14.37
CA PRO A 190 4.69 9.78 -15.27
C PRO A 190 5.22 11.00 -16.02
N ILE A 191 4.79 11.15 -17.28
CA ILE A 191 5.10 12.30 -18.13
C ILE A 191 3.87 13.21 -18.19
N TRP A 192 4.01 14.45 -17.75
CA TRP A 192 2.93 15.43 -17.74
C TRP A 192 3.25 16.58 -18.69
N GLU A 193 2.76 16.51 -19.93
CA GLU A 193 2.88 17.61 -20.89
C GLU A 193 1.91 18.72 -20.52
N ASN A 194 2.38 19.97 -20.58
CA ASN A 194 1.59 21.19 -20.34
C ASN A 194 1.14 21.43 -18.88
N GLU A 195 1.64 20.71 -17.91
CA GLU A 195 1.45 21.05 -16.50
C GLU A 195 2.60 21.89 -15.99
N LEU A 196 2.28 22.87 -15.14
CA LEU A 196 3.29 23.77 -14.54
C LEU A 196 4.14 23.04 -13.49
N PHE A 197 3.55 22.03 -12.84
CA PHE A 197 4.15 21.29 -11.74
C PHE A 197 4.26 19.82 -12.13
N HIS A 198 5.48 19.45 -12.40
CA HIS A 198 5.80 18.10 -12.82
C HIS A 198 6.54 17.37 -11.76
N GLY A 199 6.86 16.69 -11.22
CA GLY A 199 7.71 16.15 -10.20
C GLY A 199 7.08 14.97 -9.51
N SER A 200 7.85 13.93 -9.41
CA SER A 200 7.41 12.65 -8.88
C SER A 200 7.60 12.49 -7.38
N THR A 201 8.25 13.45 -6.69
CA THR A 201 8.62 13.27 -5.27
C THR A 201 7.42 13.01 -4.39
N ASN A 202 6.31 13.71 -4.63
CA ASN A 202 5.12 13.53 -3.83
C ASN A 202 4.46 12.16 -4.05
N ALA A 203 4.29 11.75 -5.31
CA ALA A 203 3.75 10.43 -5.64
C ALA A 203 4.66 9.30 -5.15
N HIS A 204 5.98 9.45 -5.34
CA HIS A 204 6.97 8.51 -4.87
C HIS A 204 6.94 8.31 -3.34
N LEU A 205 6.85 9.41 -2.57
CA LEU A 205 6.78 9.34 -1.11
C LEU A 205 5.41 8.89 -0.60
N SER A 206 4.32 9.15 -1.34
CA SER A 206 3.00 8.60 -1.08
C SER A 206 3.03 7.07 -1.15
N ALA A 207 3.54 6.50 -2.26
CA ALA A 207 3.70 5.06 -2.42
C ALA A 207 4.69 4.47 -1.39
N THR A 208 5.76 5.20 -1.06
CA THR A 208 6.73 4.80 -0.03
C THR A 208 6.08 4.67 1.35
N TRP A 209 5.28 5.67 1.75
CA TRP A 209 4.55 5.61 3.02
C TRP A 209 3.48 4.51 3.01
N ALA A 210 2.75 4.36 1.90
CA ALA A 210 1.78 3.27 1.74
C ALA A 210 2.44 1.89 1.93
N LEU A 211 3.58 1.64 1.27
CA LEU A 211 4.32 0.39 1.44
C LEU A 211 4.84 0.22 2.87
N ALA A 212 5.27 1.31 3.53
CA ALA A 212 5.72 1.26 4.92
C ALA A 212 4.59 0.85 5.87
N GLU A 213 3.37 1.40 5.69
CA GLU A 213 2.19 1.04 6.50
C GLU A 213 1.74 -0.42 6.27
N ALA A 214 1.72 -0.85 5.00
CA ALA A 214 1.43 -2.25 4.67
C ALA A 214 2.49 -3.20 5.27
N SER A 215 3.77 -2.83 5.21
CA SER A 215 4.86 -3.61 5.79
C SER A 215 4.79 -3.65 7.31
N LEU A 216 4.41 -2.55 7.94
CA LEU A 216 4.21 -2.48 9.39
C LEU A 216 3.06 -3.39 9.84
N LEU A 217 1.93 -3.36 9.16
CA LEU A 217 0.78 -4.25 9.42
C LEU A 217 1.17 -5.73 9.33
N ARG A 218 2.01 -6.09 8.37
CA ARG A 218 2.39 -7.46 8.04
C ARG A 218 3.65 -7.95 8.74
N ASN A 219 4.37 -7.08 9.44
CA ASN A 219 5.75 -7.34 9.89
C ASN A 219 6.67 -7.79 8.72
N ASP A 220 6.49 -7.16 7.54
CA ASP A 220 7.19 -7.51 6.30
C ASP A 220 8.54 -6.81 6.19
N THR A 221 9.59 -7.51 6.56
CA THR A 221 10.96 -6.97 6.52
C THR A 221 11.46 -6.70 5.11
N LEU A 222 11.03 -7.46 4.09
CA LEU A 222 11.41 -7.24 2.69
C LEU A 222 10.75 -5.98 2.14
N GLY A 223 9.47 -5.76 2.45
CA GLY A 223 8.78 -4.52 2.13
C GLY A 223 9.48 -3.32 2.77
N MET A 224 9.90 -3.44 4.03
CA MET A 224 10.60 -2.35 4.71
C MET A 224 12.01 -2.10 4.16
N GLN A 225 12.72 -3.14 3.68
CA GLN A 225 13.98 -2.95 2.95
C GLN A 225 13.75 -2.16 1.64
N LEU A 226 12.66 -2.42 0.93
CA LEU A 226 12.31 -1.67 -0.26
C LEU A 226 11.96 -0.21 0.08
N VAL A 227 11.23 0.05 1.17
CA VAL A 227 11.02 1.40 1.71
C VAL A 227 12.35 2.11 1.97
N THR A 228 13.32 1.42 2.57
CA THR A 228 14.66 1.98 2.80
C THR A 228 15.32 2.45 1.51
N ARG A 229 15.21 1.68 0.42
CA ARG A 229 15.75 2.08 -0.89
C ARG A 229 15.09 3.34 -1.44
N GLN A 230 13.77 3.47 -1.24
CA GLN A 230 13.04 4.67 -1.64
C GLN A 230 13.52 5.91 -0.86
N LEU A 231 13.74 5.77 0.44
CA LEU A 231 14.30 6.86 1.25
C LEU A 231 15.74 7.20 0.84
N GLN A 232 16.55 6.19 0.52
CA GLN A 232 17.90 6.39 0.00
C GLN A 232 17.91 7.16 -1.33
N TRP A 233 16.91 6.95 -2.19
CA TRP A 233 16.75 7.74 -3.41
C TRP A 233 16.64 9.24 -3.12
N ILE A 234 15.89 9.61 -2.10
CA ILE A 234 15.76 11.01 -1.66
C ILE A 234 17.12 11.60 -1.23
N PHE A 235 17.97 10.77 -0.60
CA PHE A 235 19.27 11.22 -0.09
C PHE A 235 20.43 11.09 -1.10
N GLY A 236 20.13 10.83 -2.37
CA GLY A 236 21.13 10.86 -3.43
C GLY A 236 21.55 9.49 -3.98
N ASN A 237 20.98 8.38 -3.51
CA ASN A 237 21.13 7.07 -4.17
C ASN A 237 20.24 7.01 -5.42
N ASN A 238 20.50 7.90 -6.37
CA ASN A 238 19.79 8.08 -7.62
C ASN A 238 20.80 8.31 -8.76
N PRO A 239 20.40 8.30 -10.05
CA PRO A 239 21.32 8.44 -11.18
C PRO A 239 22.12 9.75 -11.21
N PHE A 240 21.70 10.74 -10.45
CA PHE A 240 22.31 12.08 -10.41
C PHE A 240 23.28 12.26 -9.24
N GLY A 241 23.32 11.30 -8.29
CA GLY A 241 24.18 11.37 -7.10
C GLY A 241 23.85 12.54 -6.20
N GLN A 242 22.67 13.17 -6.34
CA GLN A 242 22.29 14.40 -5.66
C GLN A 242 21.11 14.17 -4.73
N SER A 243 21.22 14.65 -3.49
CA SER A 243 20.12 14.66 -2.54
C SER A 243 19.01 15.60 -3.02
N LEU A 244 17.77 15.11 -2.94
CA LEU A 244 16.59 15.95 -3.17
C LEU A 244 16.28 16.83 -1.95
N MET A 245 16.75 16.43 -0.77
CA MET A 245 16.50 17.17 0.47
C MET A 245 17.52 18.28 0.64
N TYR A 246 17.07 19.53 0.63
CA TYR A 246 17.94 20.69 0.75
C TYR A 246 18.72 20.69 2.06
N GLY A 247 20.02 20.96 1.95
CA GLY A 247 20.92 21.04 3.09
C GLY A 247 21.27 19.71 3.75
N VAL A 248 20.87 18.58 3.15
CA VAL A 248 21.15 17.23 3.66
C VAL A 248 21.94 16.44 2.61
N GLY A 249 23.03 15.84 3.03
CA GLY A 249 23.95 15.12 2.16
C GLY A 249 25.12 15.97 1.68
N TYR A 250 26.00 15.35 0.87
CA TYR A 250 27.19 16.01 0.36
C TYR A 250 26.89 16.98 -0.79
N ASP A 251 26.02 16.57 -1.69
CA ASP A 251 25.51 17.37 -2.80
C ASP A 251 23.98 17.39 -2.76
N TYR A 252 23.38 18.54 -2.83
CA TYR A 252 21.93 18.72 -2.81
C TYR A 252 21.50 19.80 -3.80
N ALA A 253 20.29 19.64 -4.35
CA ALA A 253 19.72 20.58 -5.29
C ALA A 253 19.46 21.94 -4.64
N PRO A 254 19.75 23.07 -5.34
CA PRO A 254 19.33 24.38 -4.87
C PRO A 254 17.80 24.47 -4.88
N LEU A 255 17.24 25.21 -3.91
CA LEU A 255 15.83 25.48 -3.86
C LEU A 255 15.41 26.49 -4.94
N TYR A 256 14.26 26.26 -5.57
CA TYR A 256 13.54 27.34 -6.21
C TYR A 256 12.76 28.10 -5.13
N ALA A 257 13.27 29.26 -4.79
CA ALA A 257 12.71 30.05 -3.71
C ALA A 257 12.45 31.45 -4.20
N TYR A 258 11.22 31.78 -4.50
CA TYR A 258 10.84 33.16 -4.86
C TYR A 258 10.99 34.12 -3.67
N CYS A 259 10.71 33.67 -2.47
CA CYS A 259 10.74 34.48 -1.26
C CYS A 259 11.27 33.75 -0.02
N THR A 260 11.86 32.58 -0.16
CA THR A 260 12.28 31.78 0.99
C THR A 260 13.76 31.89 1.23
N LYS A 261 14.10 31.88 2.52
CA LYS A 261 15.47 31.67 2.98
C LYS A 261 15.80 30.18 2.94
N ASN A 262 17.01 29.82 3.31
CA ASN A 262 17.44 28.43 3.41
C ASN A 262 16.53 27.63 4.36
N ILE A 263 15.82 26.63 3.83
CA ILE A 263 14.96 25.74 4.60
C ILE A 263 15.56 24.33 4.54
N VAL A 264 16.48 24.06 5.45
CA VAL A 264 17.11 22.72 5.55
C VAL A 264 16.03 21.68 5.84
N GLY A 265 16.07 20.58 5.09
CA GLY A 265 15.06 19.50 5.17
C GLY A 265 13.88 19.66 4.21
N ALA A 266 13.81 20.77 3.45
CA ALA A 266 12.77 20.95 2.45
C ALA A 266 12.95 20.00 1.26
N LEU A 267 11.82 19.55 0.70
CA LEU A 267 11.77 18.67 -0.46
C LEU A 267 11.10 19.39 -1.63
N PRO A 268 11.66 19.26 -2.85
CA PRO A 268 11.07 19.81 -4.06
C PRO A 268 9.97 18.92 -4.61
N VAL A 269 9.21 19.45 -5.58
CA VAL A 269 8.31 18.66 -6.43
C VAL A 269 9.04 17.49 -7.10
N GLY A 270 10.30 17.69 -7.52
CA GLY A 270 11.25 16.62 -7.80
C GLY A 270 11.46 16.29 -9.27
N MET A 271 11.89 15.05 -9.49
CA MET A 271 12.23 14.54 -10.80
C MET A 271 11.00 14.34 -11.66
N ASP A 272 11.18 14.44 -12.98
CA ASP A 272 10.18 14.17 -14.02
C ASP A 272 10.73 13.11 -14.99
N CYS A 273 10.02 12.84 -16.05
CA CYS A 273 10.43 12.00 -17.15
C CYS A 273 10.25 12.75 -18.47
N MET A 274 11.24 12.72 -19.32
CA MET A 274 11.15 13.34 -20.66
C MET A 274 10.79 12.34 -21.74
N THR A 275 11.42 11.18 -21.72
CA THR A 275 11.21 10.11 -22.71
C THR A 275 11.39 8.76 -22.02
N GLY A 276 10.61 7.77 -22.44
CA GLY A 276 10.62 6.46 -21.83
C GLY A 276 10.13 6.50 -20.38
N ASP A 277 10.64 5.62 -19.53
CA ASP A 277 10.33 5.58 -18.10
C ASP A 277 11.61 5.80 -17.27
N ALA A 278 12.37 6.84 -17.63
CA ALA A 278 13.63 7.19 -17.00
C ALA A 278 13.54 8.55 -16.31
N PRO A 279 14.15 8.70 -15.13
CA PRO A 279 14.09 9.96 -14.41
C PRO A 279 14.87 11.06 -15.12
N TYR A 280 14.35 12.25 -15.12
CA TYR A 280 14.98 13.47 -15.55
C TYR A 280 15.07 14.48 -14.41
N TRP A 281 16.26 15.01 -14.21
CA TRP A 281 16.51 16.02 -13.21
C TRP A 281 17.18 17.24 -13.84
N SER A 282 16.44 18.34 -13.93
CA SER A 282 16.95 19.56 -14.54
C SER A 282 18.04 20.21 -13.69
N SER A 283 19.12 20.67 -14.33
CA SER A 283 20.12 21.56 -13.71
C SER A 283 19.56 22.95 -13.46
N SER A 284 18.49 23.34 -14.16
CA SER A 284 17.85 24.66 -13.97
C SER A 284 17.20 24.75 -12.60
N ASN A 285 17.30 25.93 -12.00
CA ASN A 285 16.54 26.25 -10.80
C ASN A 285 15.16 26.80 -11.20
N TYR A 286 14.23 25.91 -11.53
CA TYR A 286 12.91 26.24 -12.05
C TYR A 286 11.81 25.58 -11.22
N ALA A 287 10.65 26.24 -11.08
CA ALA A 287 9.53 25.83 -10.25
C ALA A 287 9.06 24.40 -10.54
N THR A 288 8.96 24.04 -11.82
CA THR A 288 8.51 22.72 -12.27
C THR A 288 9.21 21.54 -11.58
N TYR A 289 10.49 21.72 -11.20
CA TYR A 289 11.30 20.65 -10.58
C TYR A 289 11.65 20.93 -9.13
N LYS A 290 11.85 22.19 -8.76
CA LYS A 290 12.48 22.57 -7.50
C LYS A 290 11.62 23.46 -6.60
N GLU A 291 10.36 23.63 -6.93
CA GLU A 291 9.42 24.28 -6.03
C GLU A 291 9.23 23.42 -4.78
N LEU A 292 9.13 24.09 -3.64
CA LEU A 292 8.98 23.43 -2.35
C LEU A 292 7.51 23.28 -2.00
N TRP A 293 7.15 22.06 -1.67
CA TRP A 293 5.80 21.74 -1.24
C TRP A 293 5.83 21.06 0.13
N ILE A 294 4.79 21.28 0.91
CA ILE A 294 4.68 20.67 2.23
C ILE A 294 4.32 19.17 2.15
N GLU A 295 3.60 18.77 1.13
CA GLU A 295 3.12 17.41 0.94
C GLU A 295 4.26 16.39 0.85
N PRO A 296 5.32 16.60 0.05
CA PRO A 296 6.47 15.70 0.04
C PRO A 296 7.13 15.54 1.41
N VAL A 297 7.24 16.64 2.17
CA VAL A 297 7.82 16.60 3.51
C VAL A 297 6.95 15.82 4.47
N ASN A 298 5.63 16.03 4.44
CA ASN A 298 4.69 15.28 5.28
C ASN A 298 4.73 13.78 4.98
N ARG A 299 4.78 13.40 3.70
CA ARG A 299 4.86 12.00 3.29
C ARG A 299 6.19 11.36 3.66
N PHE A 300 7.28 12.09 3.50
CA PHE A 300 8.58 11.65 4.00
C PHE A 300 8.54 11.39 5.51
N MET A 301 7.99 12.31 6.29
CA MET A 301 7.87 12.16 7.75
C MET A 301 6.97 10.98 8.13
N GLY A 302 5.86 10.79 7.43
CA GLY A 302 4.95 9.66 7.63
C GLY A 302 5.61 8.32 7.34
N GLY A 303 6.27 8.19 6.20
CA GLY A 303 7.04 7.00 5.83
C GLY A 303 8.17 6.70 6.82
N MET A 304 8.91 7.72 7.25
CA MET A 304 9.94 7.57 8.30
C MET A 304 9.35 7.15 9.65
N ALA A 305 8.19 7.68 10.03
CA ALA A 305 7.53 7.29 11.27
C ALA A 305 7.12 5.81 11.25
N ALA A 306 6.54 5.32 10.14
CA ALA A 306 6.22 3.91 9.96
C ALA A 306 7.49 3.03 9.97
N TYR A 307 8.55 3.45 9.29
CA TYR A 307 9.85 2.78 9.31
C TYR A 307 10.44 2.66 10.72
N LEU A 308 10.42 3.75 11.49
CA LEU A 308 10.93 3.75 12.86
C LEU A 308 10.08 2.88 13.79
N ARG A 309 8.76 2.88 13.62
CA ARG A 309 7.86 1.99 14.36
C ARG A 309 8.18 0.52 14.10
N MET A 310 8.39 0.13 12.84
CA MET A 310 8.77 -1.24 12.47
C MET A 310 10.07 -1.67 13.16
N ASN A 311 11.07 -0.80 13.21
CA ASN A 311 12.36 -1.08 13.85
C ASN A 311 12.26 -1.18 15.40
N GLN A 312 11.22 -0.63 15.99
CA GLN A 312 10.94 -0.74 17.44
C GLN A 312 10.10 -1.97 17.78
N LEU A 313 9.40 -2.54 16.81
CA LEU A 313 8.72 -3.81 17.01
C LEU A 313 9.80 -4.85 17.30
N LYS A 314 9.83 -5.31 18.55
CA LYS A 314 10.54 -6.56 18.84
C LYS A 314 9.89 -7.60 17.93
N PRO A 315 10.67 -8.40 17.18
CA PRO A 315 10.07 -9.53 16.52
C PRO A 315 9.24 -10.25 17.58
N ASP A 316 7.96 -10.49 17.30
CA ASP A 316 7.16 -11.39 18.11
C ASP A 316 7.80 -12.76 17.92
N VAL A 317 8.92 -12.94 18.61
CA VAL A 317 9.49 -14.25 18.79
C VAL A 317 8.43 -14.95 19.61
N ILE A 318 7.64 -15.78 18.94
CA ILE A 318 6.95 -16.86 19.60
C ILE A 318 8.10 -17.70 20.13
N ASN A 319 8.61 -17.28 21.29
CA ASN A 319 9.78 -17.84 21.91
C ASN A 319 9.48 -19.32 22.06
N ASN A 320 10.27 -20.17 21.45
CA ASN A 320 10.28 -21.63 21.50
C ASN A 320 9.35 -22.38 20.52
N ILE A 321 8.68 -21.74 19.56
CA ILE A 321 7.96 -22.45 18.51
C ILE A 321 8.60 -22.16 17.16
N GLN A 322 9.12 -23.18 16.51
CA GLN A 322 9.55 -23.11 15.12
C GLN A 322 8.42 -23.59 14.23
N ILE A 323 7.94 -22.73 13.34
CA ILE A 323 6.92 -23.07 12.34
C ILE A 323 7.62 -23.24 11.00
N ASN A 324 7.63 -24.45 10.48
CA ASN A 324 8.03 -24.73 9.11
C ASN A 324 6.81 -25.05 8.27
N VAL A 325 6.71 -24.45 7.08
CA VAL A 325 5.55 -24.59 6.20
C VAL A 325 6.03 -25.13 4.88
N GLU A 326 5.57 -26.33 4.53
CA GLU A 326 5.83 -26.97 3.26
C GLU A 326 4.54 -27.14 2.47
N LYS A 327 4.56 -26.83 1.17
CA LYS A 327 3.48 -27.18 0.24
C LYS A 327 3.77 -28.52 -0.37
N ARG A 328 2.81 -29.45 -0.27
CA ARG A 328 2.88 -30.77 -0.91
C ARG A 328 1.69 -30.96 -1.83
N TYR A 329 1.97 -31.34 -3.08
CA TYR A 329 0.93 -31.74 -4.02
C TYR A 329 0.52 -33.18 -3.76
N SER A 330 -0.79 -33.43 -3.59
CA SER A 330 -1.31 -34.75 -3.27
C SER A 330 -2.07 -35.44 -4.41
N GLY A 331 -2.01 -34.92 -5.62
CA GLY A 331 -2.61 -35.54 -6.82
C GLY A 331 -4.13 -35.65 -6.85
N VAL A 332 -4.78 -36.06 -5.76
CA VAL A 332 -6.24 -36.30 -5.67
C VAL A 332 -6.94 -35.14 -4.96
N ASP A 333 -6.31 -34.53 -3.96
CA ASP A 333 -6.92 -33.53 -3.08
C ASP A 333 -6.35 -32.12 -3.29
N GLY A 334 -5.51 -31.89 -4.31
CA GLY A 334 -4.86 -30.61 -4.55
C GLY A 334 -3.63 -30.39 -3.66
N TYR A 335 -3.40 -29.14 -3.23
CA TYR A 335 -2.24 -28.81 -2.41
C TYR A 335 -2.56 -28.97 -0.92
N ARG A 336 -1.69 -29.71 -0.23
CA ARG A 336 -1.64 -29.75 1.22
C ARG A 336 -0.57 -28.83 1.72
N THR A 337 -0.89 -27.97 2.69
CA THR A 337 0.11 -27.24 3.44
C THR A 337 0.44 -28.04 4.68
N VAL A 338 1.70 -28.49 4.78
CA VAL A 338 2.19 -29.23 5.93
C VAL A 338 2.89 -28.27 6.86
N LEU A 339 2.30 -28.08 8.04
CA LEU A 339 2.90 -27.31 9.12
C LEU A 339 3.69 -28.26 10.02
N THR A 340 4.98 -28.05 10.10
CA THR A 340 5.82 -28.70 11.11
C THR A 340 6.12 -27.70 12.20
N MET A 341 5.70 -27.98 13.42
CA MET A 341 5.92 -27.12 14.57
C MET A 341 6.82 -27.83 15.55
N LYS A 342 7.82 -27.12 16.06
CA LYS A 342 8.70 -27.56 17.15
C LYS A 342 8.57 -26.58 18.29
N GLY A 343 8.22 -27.05 19.48
CA GLY A 343 8.06 -26.19 20.64
C GLY A 343 7.82 -26.99 21.90
N VAL A 344 7.66 -26.30 23.00
CA VAL A 344 7.31 -26.89 24.30
C VAL A 344 6.13 -26.12 24.86
N GLY A 345 5.07 -26.86 25.24
CA GLY A 345 3.89 -26.29 25.86
C GLY A 345 2.61 -26.53 25.08
N CYS A 346 1.49 -26.08 25.62
CA CYS A 346 0.19 -26.10 24.97
C CYS A 346 -0.10 -24.74 24.32
N HIS A 347 -0.41 -24.74 23.04
CA HIS A 347 -0.59 -23.55 22.25
C HIS A 347 -1.90 -23.57 21.49
N LYS A 348 -2.57 -22.41 21.43
CA LYS A 348 -3.72 -22.20 20.56
C LYS A 348 -3.23 -21.80 19.18
N ILE A 349 -3.62 -22.53 18.14
CA ILE A 349 -3.30 -22.23 16.76
C ILE A 349 -4.58 -21.87 16.03
N GLU A 350 -4.56 -20.76 15.31
CA GLU A 350 -5.63 -20.29 14.46
C GLU A 350 -5.08 -20.01 13.06
N VAL A 351 -5.87 -20.29 12.03
CA VAL A 351 -5.56 -19.93 10.65
C VAL A 351 -6.66 -19.04 10.11
N LYS A 352 -6.31 -17.81 9.76
CA LYS A 352 -7.18 -16.91 9.01
C LYS A 352 -6.81 -17.00 7.52
N ALA A 353 -7.81 -16.97 6.63
CA ALA A 353 -7.59 -17.18 5.21
C ALA A 353 -8.36 -16.17 4.35
N PHE A 354 -7.69 -15.68 3.30
CA PHE A 354 -8.31 -14.99 2.18
C PHE A 354 -8.21 -15.84 0.93
N ASN A 355 -9.29 -15.89 0.14
CA ASN A 355 -9.41 -16.67 -1.10
C ASN A 355 -9.07 -18.16 -0.96
N ALA A 356 -9.13 -18.69 0.24
CA ALA A 356 -8.90 -20.11 0.49
C ALA A 356 -9.86 -20.65 1.56
N LYS A 357 -10.35 -21.86 1.36
CA LYS A 357 -11.02 -22.62 2.42
C LYS A 357 -9.98 -23.49 3.10
N VAL A 358 -9.81 -23.31 4.39
CA VAL A 358 -8.89 -24.08 5.21
C VAL A 358 -9.68 -25.15 5.95
N GLY A 359 -9.24 -26.41 5.89
CA GLY A 359 -9.84 -27.53 6.60
C GLY A 359 -9.66 -27.45 8.13
N PHE A 360 -8.75 -26.58 8.57
CA PHE A 360 -8.45 -26.31 9.97
C PHE A 360 -8.54 -24.80 10.22
N LYS A 361 -9.30 -24.37 11.22
CA LYS A 361 -9.46 -22.96 11.56
C LYS A 361 -8.81 -22.58 12.89
N SER A 362 -9.03 -23.39 13.93
CA SER A 362 -8.47 -23.15 15.26
C SER A 362 -8.36 -24.48 16.02
N GLN A 363 -7.25 -24.71 16.70
CA GLN A 363 -7.01 -25.89 17.52
C GLN A 363 -6.08 -25.57 18.67
N ASN A 364 -6.30 -26.25 19.83
CA ASN A 364 -5.33 -26.28 20.90
C ASN A 364 -4.37 -27.45 20.67
N VAL A 365 -3.09 -27.17 20.65
CA VAL A 365 -2.03 -28.16 20.40
C VAL A 365 -1.08 -28.19 21.58
N ASP A 366 -0.85 -29.40 22.11
CA ASP A 366 0.14 -29.65 23.15
C ASP A 366 1.43 -30.19 22.52
N PHE A 367 2.46 -29.37 22.46
CA PHE A 367 3.75 -29.75 21.89
C PHE A 367 4.61 -30.46 22.95
N ARG A 368 4.65 -31.76 22.90
CA ARG A 368 5.60 -32.56 23.71
C ARG A 368 6.87 -32.90 22.95
N GLU A 369 6.75 -33.02 21.63
CA GLU A 369 7.83 -33.29 20.66
C GLU A 369 7.49 -32.62 19.32
N THR A 370 8.05 -33.07 18.21
CA THR A 370 7.76 -32.56 16.88
C THR A 370 6.38 -33.05 16.42
N GLU A 371 5.40 -32.17 16.36
CA GLU A 371 4.10 -32.50 15.77
C GLU A 371 3.98 -32.00 14.32
N LEU A 372 3.41 -32.86 13.48
CA LEU A 372 3.10 -32.57 12.10
C LEU A 372 1.61 -32.21 12.02
N LEU A 373 1.31 -30.94 11.77
CA LEU A 373 -0.04 -30.46 11.55
C LEU A 373 -0.26 -30.30 10.04
N GLU A 374 -1.15 -31.07 9.48
CA GLU A 374 -1.50 -30.96 8.06
C GLU A 374 -2.68 -30.00 7.87
N LEU A 375 -2.45 -28.92 7.14
CA LEU A 375 -3.48 -28.04 6.65
C LEU A 375 -3.82 -28.38 5.20
N ASN A 376 -5.08 -28.73 4.98
CA ASN A 376 -5.62 -28.84 3.65
C ASN A 376 -6.37 -27.57 3.32
N PHE A 377 -6.06 -26.93 2.18
CA PHE A 377 -6.82 -25.79 1.73
C PHE A 377 -7.20 -25.92 0.25
N SER A 378 -8.35 -25.36 -0.10
CA SER A 378 -8.82 -25.21 -1.48
C SER A 378 -9.05 -23.75 -1.81
N LEU A 379 -8.66 -23.34 -3.01
CA LEU A 379 -8.87 -21.98 -3.48
C LEU A 379 -10.33 -21.74 -3.85
N ILE A 380 -10.83 -20.54 -3.58
CA ILE A 380 -12.17 -20.10 -3.93
C ILE A 380 -12.20 -19.61 -5.38
N ASP A 381 -11.17 -18.85 -5.79
CA ASP A 381 -11.02 -18.26 -7.12
C ASP A 381 -9.57 -18.43 -7.58
N ASN A 382 -9.38 -19.11 -8.72
CA ASN A 382 -8.06 -19.39 -9.27
C ASN A 382 -7.37 -18.14 -9.86
N ASN A 383 -8.12 -17.12 -10.18
CA ASN A 383 -7.58 -15.86 -10.72
C ASN A 383 -7.12 -14.89 -9.62
N LYS A 384 -7.26 -15.27 -8.35
CA LYS A 384 -6.83 -14.43 -7.22
C LYS A 384 -5.68 -15.07 -6.47
N PRO A 385 -4.76 -14.27 -5.95
CA PRO A 385 -3.84 -14.74 -4.92
C PRO A 385 -4.60 -15.21 -3.68
N TYR A 386 -3.99 -16.08 -2.90
CA TYR A 386 -4.47 -16.45 -1.57
C TYR A 386 -3.51 -15.94 -0.50
N VAL A 387 -4.06 -15.69 0.69
CA VAL A 387 -3.28 -15.33 1.88
C VAL A 387 -3.74 -16.21 3.03
N LEU A 388 -2.79 -16.88 3.68
CA LEU A 388 -3.00 -17.64 4.91
C LEU A 388 -2.17 -17.02 6.03
N LEU A 389 -2.82 -16.77 7.16
CA LEU A 389 -2.19 -16.32 8.39
C LEU A 389 -2.26 -17.40 9.44
N ILE A 390 -1.11 -17.81 9.95
CA ILE A 390 -0.99 -18.72 11.07
C ILE A 390 -0.74 -17.86 12.31
N ILE A 391 -1.64 -17.98 13.27
CA ILE A 391 -1.62 -17.24 14.53
C ILE A 391 -1.42 -18.26 15.65
N VAL A 392 -0.48 -17.98 16.53
CA VAL A 392 -0.18 -18.81 17.71
C VAL A 392 -0.35 -17.96 18.96
N ASP A 393 -1.20 -18.40 19.88
CA ASP A 393 -1.51 -17.70 21.15
C ASP A 393 -1.86 -16.22 20.94
N ASP A 394 -2.73 -15.98 19.94
CA ASP A 394 -3.17 -14.65 19.50
C ASP A 394 -2.06 -13.74 18.97
N LYS A 395 -0.87 -14.33 18.64
CA LYS A 395 0.27 -13.66 18.05
C LYS A 395 0.53 -14.16 16.64
N PHE A 396 0.96 -13.26 15.78
CA PHE A 396 1.36 -13.58 14.42
C PHE A 396 2.51 -14.61 14.40
N GLY A 397 2.30 -15.76 13.79
CA GLY A 397 3.29 -16.81 13.64
C GLY A 397 3.91 -16.90 12.26
N LYS A 398 3.09 -16.98 11.19
CA LYS A 398 3.58 -17.09 9.82
C LYS A 398 2.54 -16.61 8.82
N GLU A 399 2.98 -15.86 7.81
CA GLU A 399 2.20 -15.52 6.62
C GLU A 399 2.62 -16.41 5.44
N ILE A 400 1.64 -16.89 4.69
CA ILE A 400 1.84 -17.60 3.43
C ILE A 400 1.03 -16.88 2.36
N VAL A 401 1.72 -16.39 1.35
CA VAL A 401 1.11 -15.74 0.20
C VAL A 401 1.44 -16.55 -1.05
N GLY A 402 0.46 -16.76 -1.89
CA GLY A 402 0.68 -17.49 -3.12
C GLY A 402 -0.38 -17.24 -4.18
N VAL A 403 -0.08 -17.70 -5.36
CA VAL A 403 -1.00 -17.81 -6.49
C VAL A 403 -1.40 -19.26 -6.67
N ASN A 404 -2.42 -19.50 -7.49
CA ASN A 404 -2.77 -20.86 -7.85
C ASN A 404 -1.53 -21.59 -8.42
N PRO A 405 -1.15 -22.71 -7.83
CA PRO A 405 0.02 -23.47 -8.30
C PRO A 405 -0.21 -24.23 -9.60
N LEU A 406 -1.41 -24.19 -10.18
CA LEU A 406 -1.78 -24.87 -11.43
C LEU A 406 -1.73 -23.93 -12.67
N VAL A 407 -1.25 -22.70 -12.54
CA VAL A 407 -1.01 -21.77 -13.68
C VAL A 407 0.48 -21.55 -13.87
#